data_10c171b3fa06567ebf08256ed8f5f673
#
_entry.id   10c171b3fa06567ebf08256ed8f5f673
#
_cell.length_a   1.000
_cell.length_b   1.000
_cell.length_c   1.000
_cell.angle_alpha   90.00
_cell.angle_beta   90.00
_cell.angle_gamma   90.00
#
_symmetry.space_group_name_H-M   'P 1'
#
loop_
_entity.id
_entity.type
_entity.pdbx_description
1 polymer ?
#
loop_
_entity_poly.entity_id
_entity_poly.type
_entity_poly.pdbx_seq_one_letter_code
_entity_poly.pdbx_strand_id
1 'polypeptide(L)'
;MTEPNKNEKLAQAVPVAAPVEAEEQNDHEIGRSLRNSLIVLAVLGVATGGTVWWLNRVPTQHISDPAPLATVATRERPKLAPPQVTFTDITKQAGIHFVHTNGAEGQKLLPETMGAGCAFIDYDNSGRQSLLLINGTQWPSSRTANAPPATMALYRNNGDGTFTDVTKAVGLDLPFYGMGVACGDYDNDGWVDIFVTAVGKNHLFHNDHGKFKEVTDEAGVGGSPNQWSTSAAFVDYDNDGRLDLFVCNYVKWSKEIDLAQDFKLVGVGRAYGPPLSFEGAHCYLYHNNGDGTFTDVSAQAGIQVKNPATGVPVGKSLGVIPIDLDGDGLIDLVVANDTVQNFVFHNLGGGKFEEIGATTGIAFDPSGNARGAMGIDAAWFRNDRTLGIAIGNFANEMSSLYVSQRSPLQFADEAIATGLGPPSRQWLKFGTVFFDYDLDGRLDLLTANGHLEEEISKVQASQQYRQPPQLFWNCGRDSRTEFLAVPPEKCGTDFARPLVGRGCAVADIDGDGDLDVVLTSVAGPPRLLRNDQRTGHHWLRLKL
;
A
#
# COMPACT_ATOMS: atom_id res chain seq x y z
N MET A 1 29.13 -5.02 -63.37
CA MET A 1 30.45 -5.29 -63.96
C MET A 1 31.10 -6.28 -63.00
N THR A 2 30.88 -7.45 -63.30
CA THR A 2 31.76 -8.51 -63.90
C THR A 2 32.53 -9.27 -62.82
N GLU A 3 32.00 -10.46 -62.57
CA GLU A 3 32.74 -11.71 -62.37
C GLU A 3 33.91 -11.87 -63.39
N PRO A 4 34.75 -12.90 -63.46
CA PRO A 4 34.70 -14.24 -62.82
C PRO A 4 36.09 -14.90 -62.54
N ASN A 5 36.15 -16.00 -61.80
CA ASN A 5 36.20 -17.41 -62.28
C ASN A 5 37.61 -18.00 -62.62
N LYS A 6 37.71 -19.27 -62.31
CA LYS A 6 38.36 -20.45 -62.91
C LYS A 6 39.55 -21.05 -62.13
N ASN A 7 39.34 -22.28 -61.65
CA ASN A 7 39.62 -23.59 -62.31
C ASN A 7 41.11 -23.75 -62.68
N GLU A 8 41.79 -24.83 -62.44
CA GLU A 8 41.64 -26.19 -62.94
C GLU A 8 42.74 -27.12 -62.40
N LYS A 9 42.34 -28.32 -62.12
CA LYS A 9 43.02 -29.61 -62.30
C LYS A 9 44.48 -29.67 -62.72
N LEU A 10 45.19 -30.63 -62.15
CA LEU A 10 45.91 -31.63 -62.97
C LEU A 10 46.27 -32.88 -62.14
N ALA A 11 45.85 -34.00 -62.71
CA ALA A 11 46.20 -35.36 -62.33
C ALA A 11 47.54 -35.76 -62.87
N GLN A 12 48.31 -36.55 -62.15
CA GLN A 12 49.35 -37.42 -62.74
C GLN A 12 49.59 -38.65 -61.83
N ALA A 13 49.29 -39.74 -62.35
CA ALA A 13 49.94 -40.98 -62.75
C ALA A 13 50.80 -41.72 -61.69
N VAL A 14 50.36 -42.95 -61.49
CA VAL A 14 50.94 -44.06 -60.75
C VAL A 14 52.18 -44.62 -61.51
N PRO A 15 53.22 -45.08 -60.79
CA PRO A 15 53.97 -46.21 -61.28
C PRO A 15 53.86 -47.44 -60.39
N VAL A 16 53.67 -48.57 -61.07
CA VAL A 16 53.65 -49.94 -60.58
C VAL A 16 55.04 -50.27 -60.00
N ALA A 17 55.13 -50.84 -58.84
CA ALA A 17 56.31 -51.45 -58.26
C ALA A 17 56.08 -52.93 -57.93
N ALA A 18 57.08 -53.73 -58.18
CA ALA A 18 57.17 -55.17 -58.15
C ALA A 18 56.94 -55.87 -56.79
N PRO A 19 56.81 -57.20 -56.80
CA PRO A 19 56.33 -57.96 -55.65
C PRO A 19 57.47 -58.10 -54.59
N VAL A 20 57.09 -57.86 -53.36
CA VAL A 20 57.88 -58.16 -52.16
C VAL A 20 57.48 -59.49 -51.60
N GLU A 21 58.49 -60.34 -51.39
CA GLU A 21 58.45 -61.67 -50.80
C GLU A 21 57.70 -61.73 -49.48
N ALA A 22 56.98 -62.78 -49.27
CA ALA A 22 56.27 -63.08 -48.01
C ALA A 22 57.27 -63.50 -46.95
N GLU A 23 57.48 -62.67 -45.94
CA GLU A 23 58.10 -63.08 -44.66
C GLU A 23 57.11 -63.95 -43.87
N GLU A 24 57.49 -65.18 -43.52
CA GLU A 24 56.84 -66.06 -42.59
C GLU A 24 56.67 -65.34 -41.22
N GLN A 25 55.49 -64.85 -40.93
CA GLN A 25 55.21 -64.29 -39.63
C GLN A 25 55.10 -65.38 -38.57
N ASN A 26 55.93 -65.24 -37.57
CA ASN A 26 56.13 -66.14 -36.46
C ASN A 26 54.91 -66.20 -35.55
N ASP A 27 53.97 -67.13 -35.79
CA ASP A 27 52.72 -67.38 -35.08
C ASP A 27 52.88 -67.53 -33.54
N HIS A 28 54.09 -67.81 -33.06
CA HIS A 28 54.43 -67.96 -31.65
C HIS A 28 54.51 -66.62 -30.89
N GLU A 29 54.89 -65.50 -31.51
CA GLU A 29 54.93 -64.20 -30.89
C GLU A 29 53.54 -63.54 -30.80
N ILE A 30 52.69 -63.72 -31.79
CA ILE A 30 51.32 -63.23 -31.80
C ILE A 30 50.50 -63.89 -30.71
N GLY A 31 50.63 -65.21 -30.54
CA GLY A 31 49.95 -65.95 -29.46
C GLY A 31 50.38 -65.51 -28.06
N ARG A 32 51.67 -65.20 -27.88
CA ARG A 32 52.19 -64.74 -26.60
C ARG A 32 51.73 -63.30 -26.24
N SER A 33 51.68 -62.41 -27.23
CA SER A 33 51.18 -61.03 -27.10
C SER A 33 49.66 -61.02 -26.79
N LEU A 34 48.90 -61.85 -27.54
CA LEU A 34 47.45 -61.95 -27.29
C LEU A 34 47.13 -62.50 -25.87
N ARG A 35 47.85 -63.52 -25.41
CA ARG A 35 47.69 -64.09 -24.05
C ARG A 35 48.06 -63.06 -22.99
N ASN A 36 49.10 -62.27 -23.18
CA ASN A 36 49.51 -61.21 -22.24
C ASN A 36 48.48 -60.08 -22.19
N SER A 37 47.93 -59.69 -23.33
CA SER A 37 46.86 -58.69 -23.42
C SER A 37 45.58 -59.16 -22.73
N LEU A 38 45.19 -60.42 -22.89
CA LEU A 38 44.04 -61.01 -22.19
C LEU A 38 44.26 -61.08 -20.67
N ILE A 39 45.49 -61.36 -20.22
CA ILE A 39 45.80 -61.34 -18.79
C ILE A 39 45.69 -59.92 -18.21
N VAL A 40 46.22 -58.93 -18.94
CA VAL A 40 46.10 -57.53 -18.52
C VAL A 40 44.66 -57.05 -18.48
N LEU A 41 43.84 -57.40 -19.47
CA LEU A 41 42.41 -57.11 -19.45
C LEU A 41 41.67 -57.80 -18.30
N ALA A 42 42.00 -59.06 -17.99
CA ALA A 42 41.40 -59.76 -16.86
C ALA A 42 41.81 -59.12 -15.52
N VAL A 43 43.07 -58.71 -15.36
CA VAL A 43 43.51 -57.97 -14.14
C VAL A 43 42.83 -56.64 -14.00
N LEU A 44 42.71 -55.86 -15.11
CA LEU A 44 41.96 -54.62 -15.11
C LEU A 44 40.50 -54.83 -14.79
N GLY A 45 39.89 -55.88 -15.33
CA GLY A 45 38.49 -56.23 -15.02
C GLY A 45 38.26 -56.54 -13.55
N VAL A 46 39.15 -57.33 -12.94
CA VAL A 46 39.12 -57.65 -11.52
C VAL A 46 39.36 -56.42 -10.63
N ALA A 47 40.34 -55.57 -11.03
CA ALA A 47 40.64 -54.34 -10.32
C ALA A 47 39.46 -53.38 -10.37
N THR A 48 38.87 -53.17 -11.57
CA THR A 48 37.69 -52.31 -11.76
C THR A 48 36.47 -52.85 -11.01
N GLY A 49 36.20 -54.16 -11.11
CA GLY A 49 35.09 -54.79 -10.37
C GLY A 49 35.27 -54.72 -8.85
N GLY A 50 36.52 -54.88 -8.37
CA GLY A 50 36.86 -54.72 -6.96
C GLY A 50 36.66 -53.29 -6.46
N THR A 51 37.09 -52.32 -7.27
CA THR A 51 36.89 -50.88 -6.95
C THR A 51 35.41 -50.49 -6.92
N VAL A 52 34.65 -50.91 -7.93
CA VAL A 52 33.20 -50.67 -7.99
C VAL A 52 32.49 -51.36 -6.79
N TRP A 53 32.88 -52.61 -6.46
CA TRP A 53 32.33 -53.31 -5.32
C TRP A 53 32.69 -52.61 -4.00
N TRP A 54 33.93 -52.12 -3.85
CA TRP A 54 34.35 -51.36 -2.67
C TRP A 54 33.67 -50.01 -2.56
N LEU A 55 33.52 -49.28 -3.66
CA LEU A 55 32.82 -48.00 -3.70
C LEU A 55 31.30 -48.16 -3.45
N ASN A 56 30.71 -49.28 -3.87
CA ASN A 56 29.29 -49.56 -3.64
C ASN A 56 29.03 -50.23 -2.27
N ARG A 57 30.04 -50.45 -1.45
CA ARG A 57 29.84 -50.79 -0.03
C ARG A 57 29.36 -49.51 0.67
N VAL A 58 28.03 -49.29 0.64
CA VAL A 58 27.40 -48.36 1.56
C VAL A 58 27.64 -48.91 2.96
N PRO A 59 28.35 -48.21 3.85
CA PRO A 59 28.38 -48.61 5.23
C PRO A 59 26.94 -48.66 5.72
N THR A 60 26.45 -49.78 6.18
CA THR A 60 25.20 -49.86 6.92
C THR A 60 25.39 -48.97 8.14
N GLN A 61 24.97 -47.69 7.99
CA GLN A 61 24.67 -46.91 9.17
C GLN A 61 23.57 -47.68 9.90
N HIS A 62 23.89 -48.18 11.09
CA HIS A 62 22.86 -48.50 12.04
C HIS A 62 22.09 -47.21 12.27
N ILE A 63 20.97 -47.04 11.55
CA ILE A 63 19.95 -46.10 11.94
C ILE A 63 19.48 -46.65 13.29
N SER A 64 20.01 -46.06 14.37
CA SER A 64 19.38 -46.20 15.68
C SER A 64 17.93 -45.79 15.46
N ASP A 65 16.99 -46.62 15.86
CA ASP A 65 15.58 -46.27 15.83
C ASP A 65 15.44 -44.82 16.28
N PRO A 66 14.77 -43.93 15.47
CA PRO A 66 14.63 -42.57 15.89
C PRO A 66 13.97 -42.58 17.26
N ALA A 67 14.67 -42.01 18.23
CA ALA A 67 14.06 -41.81 19.55
C ALA A 67 12.67 -41.24 19.31
N PRO A 68 11.62 -41.78 19.92
CA PRO A 68 10.27 -41.27 19.70
C PRO A 68 10.34 -39.75 19.90
N LEU A 69 10.02 -39.00 18.84
CA LEU A 69 9.94 -37.55 18.90
C LEU A 69 9.10 -37.25 20.14
N ALA A 70 9.73 -36.64 21.15
CA ALA A 70 8.97 -36.15 22.29
C ALA A 70 7.81 -35.36 21.72
N THR A 71 6.59 -35.80 21.97
CA THR A 71 5.39 -35.04 21.60
C THR A 71 5.60 -33.69 22.23
N VAL A 72 5.90 -32.68 21.37
CA VAL A 72 5.91 -31.30 21.82
C VAL A 72 4.51 -31.09 22.37
N ALA A 73 4.41 -30.97 23.70
CA ALA A 73 3.14 -30.62 24.33
C ALA A 73 2.69 -29.33 23.63
N THR A 74 1.73 -29.45 22.75
CA THR A 74 1.07 -28.28 22.14
C THR A 74 0.48 -27.54 23.32
N ARG A 75 1.14 -26.45 23.71
CA ARG A 75 0.58 -25.53 24.68
C ARG A 75 -0.74 -25.07 24.05
N GLU A 76 -1.86 -25.58 24.53
CA GLU A 76 -3.17 -25.09 24.11
C GLU A 76 -3.22 -23.61 24.45
N ARG A 77 -3.09 -22.75 23.42
CA ARG A 77 -3.28 -21.33 23.58
C ARG A 77 -4.77 -21.08 23.78
N PRO A 78 -5.17 -20.17 24.68
CA PRO A 78 -6.57 -19.84 24.89
C PRO A 78 -7.23 -19.48 23.55
N LYS A 79 -8.44 -19.95 23.32
CA LYS A 79 -9.27 -19.48 22.22
C LYS A 79 -9.90 -18.15 22.65
N LEU A 80 -9.20 -17.05 22.38
CA LEU A 80 -9.70 -15.72 22.65
C LEU A 80 -10.81 -15.36 21.67
N ALA A 81 -11.69 -14.47 22.07
CA ALA A 81 -12.75 -13.90 21.23
C ALA A 81 -12.77 -12.38 21.41
N PRO A 82 -13.03 -11.61 20.33
CA PRO A 82 -13.17 -10.16 20.45
C PRO A 82 -14.21 -9.77 21.48
N PRO A 83 -14.00 -8.67 22.23
CA PRO A 83 -14.98 -8.14 23.15
C PRO A 83 -16.25 -7.68 22.43
N GLN A 84 -17.29 -7.43 23.20
CA GLN A 84 -18.53 -6.83 22.70
C GLN A 84 -18.36 -5.32 22.78
N VAL A 85 -18.21 -4.66 21.62
CA VAL A 85 -18.18 -3.20 21.48
C VAL A 85 -19.14 -2.81 20.38
N THR A 86 -20.15 -2.03 20.71
CA THR A 86 -21.19 -1.64 19.76
C THR A 86 -20.88 -0.26 19.21
N PHE A 87 -20.84 -0.15 17.89
CA PHE A 87 -20.81 1.13 17.19
C PHE A 87 -22.23 1.50 16.72
N THR A 88 -22.67 2.69 17.07
CA THR A 88 -23.98 3.23 16.71
C THR A 88 -23.86 4.31 15.64
N ASP A 89 -24.57 4.17 14.52
CA ASP A 89 -24.62 5.20 13.47
C ASP A 89 -25.44 6.39 13.91
N ILE A 90 -24.76 7.47 14.30
CA ILE A 90 -25.37 8.73 14.73
C ILE A 90 -25.42 9.79 13.63
N THR A 91 -25.03 9.49 12.39
CA THR A 91 -24.88 10.46 11.29
C THR A 91 -26.07 11.42 11.18
N LYS A 92 -27.29 10.88 11.13
CA LYS A 92 -28.51 11.70 10.99
C LYS A 92 -28.86 12.45 12.28
N GLN A 93 -28.72 11.80 13.43
CA GLN A 93 -29.01 12.42 14.75
C GLN A 93 -28.01 13.54 15.04
N ALA A 94 -26.76 13.37 14.59
CA ALA A 94 -25.70 14.38 14.68
C ALA A 94 -25.91 15.56 13.71
N GLY A 95 -26.89 15.53 12.83
CA GLY A 95 -27.19 16.63 11.90
C GLY A 95 -26.29 16.65 10.66
N ILE A 96 -25.63 15.54 10.31
CA ILE A 96 -24.75 15.45 9.15
C ILE A 96 -25.59 15.07 7.92
N HIS A 97 -25.62 15.96 6.92
CA HIS A 97 -26.38 15.82 5.68
C HIS A 97 -25.53 15.74 4.42
N PHE A 98 -24.21 15.63 4.59
CA PHE A 98 -23.24 15.55 3.49
C PHE A 98 -23.49 14.30 2.62
N VAL A 99 -23.32 14.48 1.31
CA VAL A 99 -23.29 13.39 0.34
C VAL A 99 -22.12 13.63 -0.60
N HIS A 100 -21.22 12.66 -0.68
CA HIS A 100 -20.09 12.75 -1.60
C HIS A 100 -20.57 12.70 -3.05
N THR A 101 -20.06 13.63 -3.86
CA THR A 101 -20.30 13.75 -5.31
C THR A 101 -19.03 13.36 -6.04
N ASN A 102 -19.07 12.27 -6.82
CA ASN A 102 -17.91 11.82 -7.61
C ASN A 102 -17.99 12.23 -9.09
N GLY A 103 -19.00 12.98 -9.50
CA GLY A 103 -19.15 13.47 -10.88
C GLY A 103 -19.48 12.39 -11.93
N ALA A 104 -19.76 11.15 -11.53
CA ALA A 104 -19.99 10.03 -12.44
C ALA A 104 -21.23 10.23 -13.33
N GLU A 105 -21.06 10.10 -14.65
CA GLU A 105 -22.09 10.25 -15.68
C GLU A 105 -22.08 9.08 -16.68
N GLY A 106 -21.55 7.95 -16.26
CA GLY A 106 -21.48 6.73 -17.11
C GLY A 106 -20.26 6.67 -18.03
N GLN A 107 -19.39 7.70 -18.02
CA GLN A 107 -18.13 7.66 -18.80
C GLN A 107 -17.05 6.79 -18.14
N LYS A 108 -17.23 6.38 -16.88
CA LYS A 108 -16.29 5.55 -16.11
C LYS A 108 -14.89 6.13 -16.12
N LEU A 109 -14.76 7.38 -15.67
CA LEU A 109 -13.48 8.07 -15.52
C LEU A 109 -12.84 7.66 -14.20
N LEU A 110 -11.57 7.29 -14.22
CA LEU A 110 -10.89 6.68 -13.08
C LEU A 110 -10.99 7.50 -11.76
N PRO A 111 -10.91 8.86 -11.74
CA PRO A 111 -11.10 9.62 -10.50
C PRO A 111 -12.48 9.44 -9.84
N GLU A 112 -13.50 9.06 -10.59
CA GLU A 112 -14.85 8.82 -10.04
C GLU A 112 -14.88 7.68 -9.01
N THR A 113 -13.84 6.85 -8.99
CA THR A 113 -13.71 5.70 -8.08
C THR A 113 -13.03 6.05 -6.75
N MET A 114 -12.49 7.25 -6.60
CA MET A 114 -11.65 7.67 -5.47
C MET A 114 -12.17 8.97 -4.84
N GLY A 115 -11.38 9.57 -3.95
CA GLY A 115 -11.78 10.75 -3.20
C GLY A 115 -12.50 10.41 -1.90
N ALA A 116 -13.37 11.31 -1.45
CA ALA A 116 -14.06 11.21 -0.16
C ALA A 116 -13.10 11.12 1.05
N GLY A 117 -12.00 11.88 1.04
CA GLY A 117 -11.14 12.07 2.20
C GLY A 117 -11.90 12.66 3.38
N CYS A 118 -11.43 12.44 4.60
CA CYS A 118 -12.00 12.99 5.82
C CYS A 118 -10.94 13.22 6.90
N ALA A 119 -11.22 14.14 7.81
CA ALA A 119 -10.40 14.38 9.00
C ALA A 119 -11.26 14.87 10.15
N PHE A 120 -10.83 14.57 11.37
CA PHE A 120 -11.26 15.30 12.55
C PHE A 120 -10.25 16.43 12.84
N ILE A 121 -10.76 17.62 13.18
CA ILE A 121 -9.94 18.82 13.35
C ILE A 121 -10.55 19.73 14.43
N ASP A 122 -9.73 20.23 15.33
CA ASP A 122 -10.10 21.32 16.26
C ASP A 122 -9.76 22.67 15.60
N TYR A 123 -10.57 23.05 14.61
CA TYR A 123 -10.29 24.22 13.77
C TYR A 123 -10.52 25.57 14.50
N ASP A 124 -11.32 25.58 15.57
CA ASP A 124 -11.68 26.78 16.34
C ASP A 124 -11.05 26.82 17.74
N ASN A 125 -10.05 25.97 18.00
CA ASN A 125 -9.35 25.83 19.26
C ASN A 125 -10.31 25.65 20.47
N SER A 126 -11.47 25.05 20.23
CA SER A 126 -12.50 24.80 21.27
C SER A 126 -12.21 23.55 22.12
N GLY A 127 -11.23 22.76 21.76
CA GLY A 127 -10.93 21.45 22.36
C GLY A 127 -11.84 20.33 21.85
N ARG A 128 -12.71 20.60 20.88
CA ARG A 128 -13.65 19.62 20.29
C ARG A 128 -13.27 19.26 18.87
N GLN A 129 -13.39 17.99 18.55
CA GLN A 129 -13.07 17.47 17.22
C GLN A 129 -14.27 17.71 16.27
N SER A 130 -14.10 18.64 15.34
CA SER A 130 -15.02 18.92 14.25
C SER A 130 -14.72 17.99 13.08
N LEU A 131 -15.72 17.73 12.21
CA LEU A 131 -15.62 16.78 11.12
C LEU A 131 -15.47 17.50 9.78
N LEU A 132 -14.36 17.30 9.10
CA LEU A 132 -14.09 17.75 7.73
C LEU A 132 -14.30 16.59 6.74
N LEU A 133 -15.11 16.83 5.70
CA LEU A 133 -15.44 15.88 4.66
C LEU A 133 -15.09 16.45 3.29
N ILE A 134 -14.20 15.79 2.57
CA ILE A 134 -13.76 16.21 1.24
C ILE A 134 -14.74 15.70 0.19
N ASN A 135 -15.03 16.55 -0.80
CA ASN A 135 -15.96 16.27 -1.89
C ASN A 135 -15.29 16.36 -3.25
N GLY A 136 -15.75 15.54 -4.18
CA GLY A 136 -15.58 15.79 -5.59
C GLY A 136 -16.60 16.83 -6.09
N THR A 137 -16.67 17.00 -7.38
CA THR A 137 -17.65 17.89 -8.03
C THR A 137 -18.02 17.32 -9.39
N GLN A 138 -19.05 17.88 -10.02
CA GLN A 138 -19.44 17.53 -11.38
C GLN A 138 -18.34 17.94 -12.37
N TRP A 139 -18.09 17.11 -13.37
CA TRP A 139 -17.20 17.46 -14.45
C TRP A 139 -17.66 18.70 -15.19
N PRO A 140 -16.77 19.57 -15.69
CA PRO A 140 -17.18 20.82 -16.36
C PRO A 140 -18.16 20.62 -17.51
N SER A 141 -18.08 19.48 -18.21
CA SER A 141 -18.97 19.13 -19.33
C SER A 141 -20.41 18.83 -18.92
N SER A 142 -20.67 18.59 -17.65
CA SER A 142 -21.95 18.11 -17.12
C SER A 142 -22.60 19.06 -16.13
N ARG A 143 -21.96 20.18 -15.83
CA ARG A 143 -22.53 21.19 -14.95
C ARG A 143 -23.81 21.77 -15.56
N THR A 144 -24.94 21.51 -14.90
CA THR A 144 -26.20 22.20 -15.24
C THR A 144 -26.15 23.62 -14.68
N ALA A 145 -26.57 24.61 -15.48
CA ALA A 145 -26.48 26.03 -15.13
C ALA A 145 -27.18 26.42 -13.81
N ASN A 146 -28.06 25.59 -13.29
CA ASN A 146 -28.92 25.90 -12.13
C ASN A 146 -28.60 25.10 -10.86
N ALA A 147 -27.66 24.12 -10.87
CA ALA A 147 -27.25 23.40 -9.68
C ALA A 147 -25.95 24.01 -9.12
N PRO A 148 -25.91 24.37 -7.82
CA PRO A 148 -24.64 24.79 -7.22
C PRO A 148 -23.64 23.63 -7.30
N PRO A 149 -22.36 23.91 -7.58
CA PRO A 149 -21.36 22.86 -7.56
C PRO A 149 -21.21 22.29 -6.14
N ALA A 150 -20.88 21.01 -6.05
CA ALA A 150 -20.59 20.39 -4.78
C ALA A 150 -19.26 20.93 -4.21
N THR A 151 -19.21 21.12 -2.89
CA THR A 151 -18.04 21.57 -2.13
C THR A 151 -17.73 20.57 -1.01
N MET A 152 -16.53 20.61 -0.46
CA MET A 152 -16.26 19.97 0.83
C MET A 152 -17.17 20.53 1.91
N ALA A 153 -17.20 19.89 3.10
CA ALA A 153 -18.01 20.37 4.22
C ALA A 153 -17.25 20.25 5.54
N LEU A 154 -17.33 21.32 6.35
CA LEU A 154 -16.87 21.33 7.74
C LEU A 154 -18.06 21.38 8.68
N TYR A 155 -18.18 20.35 9.51
CA TYR A 155 -19.19 20.22 10.53
C TYR A 155 -18.59 20.51 11.90
N ARG A 156 -18.93 21.66 12.50
CA ARG A 156 -18.49 22.03 13.85
C ARG A 156 -19.16 21.15 14.88
N ASN A 157 -18.39 20.57 15.79
CA ASN A 157 -18.86 19.83 16.93
C ASN A 157 -19.46 20.78 17.99
N ASN A 158 -20.73 20.64 18.31
CA ASN A 158 -21.44 21.48 19.29
C ASN A 158 -21.18 21.06 20.75
N GLY A 159 -20.58 19.88 20.99
CA GLY A 159 -20.28 19.34 22.32
C GLY A 159 -21.48 18.67 23.01
N ASP A 160 -22.56 18.42 22.29
CA ASP A 160 -23.78 17.76 22.77
C ASP A 160 -24.17 16.55 21.94
N GLY A 161 -23.20 16.00 21.16
CA GLY A 161 -23.41 14.90 20.22
C GLY A 161 -23.99 15.35 18.88
N THR A 162 -24.16 16.65 18.65
CA THR A 162 -24.63 17.22 17.38
C THR A 162 -23.55 18.04 16.69
N PHE A 163 -23.73 18.24 15.39
CA PHE A 163 -22.81 19.00 14.56
C PHE A 163 -23.56 20.05 13.73
N THR A 164 -22.93 21.17 13.46
CA THR A 164 -23.46 22.25 12.64
C THR A 164 -22.58 22.45 11.40
N ASP A 165 -23.17 22.42 10.20
CA ASP A 165 -22.46 22.79 8.98
C ASP A 165 -22.06 24.26 9.03
N VAL A 166 -20.75 24.51 9.06
CA VAL A 166 -20.18 25.86 9.10
C VAL A 166 -19.39 26.20 7.83
N THR A 167 -19.37 25.34 6.84
CA THR A 167 -18.56 25.40 5.63
C THR A 167 -18.48 26.78 5.02
N LYS A 168 -19.64 27.33 4.67
CA LYS A 168 -19.73 28.67 4.10
C LYS A 168 -19.35 29.78 5.08
N ALA A 169 -19.73 29.61 6.35
CA ALA A 169 -19.47 30.59 7.38
C ALA A 169 -17.99 30.77 7.69
N VAL A 170 -17.18 29.72 7.43
CA VAL A 170 -15.75 29.73 7.67
C VAL A 170 -14.89 29.88 6.39
N GLY A 171 -15.50 29.97 5.19
CA GLY A 171 -14.79 30.23 3.94
C GLY A 171 -14.29 28.98 3.18
N LEU A 172 -14.89 27.81 3.42
CA LEU A 172 -14.51 26.55 2.78
C LEU A 172 -15.44 26.13 1.61
N ASP A 173 -16.35 27.00 1.16
CA ASP A 173 -17.34 26.69 0.12
C ASP A 173 -16.79 26.82 -1.31
N LEU A 174 -15.53 26.44 -1.52
CA LEU A 174 -14.85 26.46 -2.82
C LEU A 174 -15.07 25.13 -3.56
N PRO A 175 -15.56 25.13 -4.81
CA PRO A 175 -15.77 23.91 -5.58
C PRO A 175 -14.51 23.48 -6.35
N PHE A 176 -14.02 22.28 -6.09
CA PHE A 176 -12.94 21.60 -6.82
C PHE A 176 -13.12 20.09 -6.69
N TYR A 177 -12.35 19.31 -7.46
CA TYR A 177 -12.43 17.84 -7.41
C TYR A 177 -11.45 17.30 -6.35
N GLY A 178 -11.85 17.38 -5.08
CA GLY A 178 -11.03 16.99 -3.93
C GLY A 178 -10.87 15.47 -3.78
N MET A 179 -9.74 15.06 -3.24
CA MET A 179 -9.36 13.67 -2.99
C MET A 179 -9.09 13.39 -1.52
N GLY A 180 -7.96 13.78 -1.01
CA GLY A 180 -7.50 13.60 0.36
C GLY A 180 -7.31 14.92 1.09
N VAL A 181 -6.96 14.84 2.36
CA VAL A 181 -6.74 16.02 3.22
C VAL A 181 -5.59 15.75 4.18
N ALA A 182 -4.77 16.78 4.43
CA ALA A 182 -3.82 16.85 5.52
C ALA A 182 -4.12 18.10 6.37
N CYS A 183 -4.01 17.97 7.68
CA CYS A 183 -4.21 19.05 8.64
C CYS A 183 -2.92 19.28 9.43
N GLY A 184 -2.52 20.55 9.62
CA GLY A 184 -1.32 20.92 10.35
C GLY A 184 -1.22 22.43 10.48
N ASP A 185 -0.61 22.92 11.53
CA ASP A 185 -0.27 24.33 11.75
C ASP A 185 1.07 24.60 11.04
N TYR A 186 1.00 24.98 9.73
CA TYR A 186 2.22 25.08 8.90
C TYR A 186 3.01 26.36 9.15
N ASP A 187 2.39 27.41 9.68
CA ASP A 187 3.04 28.69 9.95
C ASP A 187 3.28 28.96 11.44
N ASN A 188 2.99 27.95 12.30
CA ASN A 188 3.19 27.98 13.75
C ASN A 188 2.44 29.13 14.45
N ASP A 189 1.25 29.49 13.97
CA ASP A 189 0.41 30.51 14.59
C ASP A 189 -0.54 29.98 15.68
N GLY A 190 -0.58 28.65 15.86
CA GLY A 190 -1.41 27.94 16.85
C GLY A 190 -2.80 27.58 16.32
N TRP A 191 -3.06 27.73 15.04
CA TRP A 191 -4.32 27.35 14.39
C TRP A 191 -4.04 26.30 13.31
N VAL A 192 -4.88 25.26 13.29
CA VAL A 192 -4.67 24.14 12.36
C VAL A 192 -5.16 24.50 10.98
N ASP A 193 -4.28 24.45 9.99
CA ASP A 193 -4.55 24.68 8.56
C ASP A 193 -4.98 23.41 7.84
N ILE A 194 -5.47 23.57 6.61
CA ILE A 194 -5.98 22.47 5.80
C ILE A 194 -5.33 22.48 4.42
N PHE A 195 -4.70 21.36 4.04
CA PHE A 195 -4.28 21.11 2.66
C PHE A 195 -5.14 20.02 2.04
N VAL A 196 -5.76 20.30 0.88
CA VAL A 196 -6.61 19.36 0.15
C VAL A 196 -5.97 19.01 -1.17
N THR A 197 -5.76 17.70 -1.39
CA THR A 197 -5.31 17.18 -2.69
C THR A 197 -6.49 17.08 -3.66
N ALA A 198 -6.22 17.25 -4.96
CA ALA A 198 -7.27 17.30 -5.96
C ALA A 198 -6.85 16.72 -7.32
N VAL A 199 -7.83 16.49 -8.18
CA VAL A 199 -7.61 16.37 -9.62
C VAL A 199 -7.48 17.77 -10.19
N GLY A 200 -6.28 18.11 -10.64
CA GLY A 200 -5.89 19.47 -11.01
C GLY A 200 -5.12 20.16 -9.88
N LYS A 201 -5.39 21.44 -9.67
CA LYS A 201 -4.72 22.25 -8.64
C LYS A 201 -5.11 21.76 -7.23
N ASN A 202 -4.12 21.57 -6.35
CA ASN A 202 -4.34 21.36 -4.93
C ASN A 202 -4.74 22.67 -4.25
N HIS A 203 -5.22 22.61 -3.00
CA HIS A 203 -5.69 23.77 -2.25
C HIS A 203 -5.15 23.81 -0.83
N LEU A 204 -4.51 24.93 -0.46
CA LEU A 204 -4.08 25.23 0.91
C LEU A 204 -4.99 26.33 1.47
N PHE A 205 -5.55 26.05 2.64
CA PHE A 205 -6.41 26.98 3.38
C PHE A 205 -5.72 27.32 4.70
N HIS A 206 -5.30 28.58 4.83
CA HIS A 206 -4.79 29.11 6.08
C HIS A 206 -5.95 29.44 7.02
N ASN A 207 -5.81 29.07 8.30
CA ASN A 207 -6.81 29.25 9.34
C ASN A 207 -6.57 30.51 10.16
N ASP A 208 -7.18 31.62 9.78
CA ASP A 208 -7.15 32.86 10.57
C ASP A 208 -8.25 32.84 11.64
N HIS A 209 -7.91 32.34 12.84
CA HIS A 209 -8.79 32.33 14.03
C HIS A 209 -10.17 31.70 13.77
N GLY A 210 -10.19 30.52 13.16
CA GLY A 210 -11.42 29.76 12.84
C GLY A 210 -12.09 30.20 11.54
N LYS A 211 -11.39 30.98 10.70
CA LYS A 211 -11.80 31.36 9.35
C LYS A 211 -10.70 30.95 8.37
N PHE A 212 -11.10 30.33 7.30
CA PHE A 212 -10.17 29.84 6.30
C PHE A 212 -10.06 30.80 5.11
N LYS A 213 -8.82 31.06 4.70
CA LYS A 213 -8.48 31.78 3.47
C LYS A 213 -7.71 30.83 2.55
N GLU A 214 -8.15 30.69 1.32
CA GLU A 214 -7.38 29.94 0.32
C GLU A 214 -6.13 30.74 -0.06
N VAL A 215 -4.95 30.14 0.12
CA VAL A 215 -3.63 30.78 -0.05
C VAL A 215 -2.69 29.97 -0.97
N THR A 216 -3.22 29.04 -1.72
CA THR A 216 -2.46 28.08 -2.54
C THR A 216 -1.47 28.73 -3.50
N ASP A 217 -1.91 29.77 -4.21
CA ASP A 217 -1.06 30.47 -5.20
C ASP A 217 0.02 31.32 -4.51
N GLU A 218 -0.33 31.96 -3.40
CA GLU A 218 0.61 32.72 -2.58
C GLU A 218 1.66 31.80 -1.97
N ALA A 219 1.24 30.63 -1.48
CA ALA A 219 2.11 29.63 -0.88
C ALA A 219 2.93 28.81 -1.90
N GLY A 220 2.52 28.76 -3.16
CA GLY A 220 3.24 28.03 -4.20
C GLY A 220 3.07 26.50 -4.19
N VAL A 221 2.00 25.97 -3.57
CA VAL A 221 1.80 24.51 -3.36
C VAL A 221 0.72 23.88 -4.22
N GLY A 222 0.20 24.60 -5.22
CA GLY A 222 -0.89 24.13 -6.08
C GLY A 222 -0.55 22.92 -6.96
N GLY A 223 0.72 22.67 -7.20
CA GLY A 223 1.18 21.64 -8.14
C GLY A 223 0.87 21.99 -9.60
N SER A 224 0.91 21.00 -10.47
CA SER A 224 0.55 21.16 -11.89
C SER A 224 -0.97 21.06 -12.07
N PRO A 225 -1.59 21.91 -12.91
CA PRO A 225 -3.02 21.85 -13.19
C PRO A 225 -3.49 20.58 -13.90
N ASN A 226 -2.56 19.79 -14.43
CA ASN A 226 -2.82 18.49 -15.07
C ASN A 226 -2.40 17.32 -14.20
N GLN A 227 -2.22 17.54 -12.90
CA GLN A 227 -1.82 16.52 -11.93
C GLN A 227 -3.07 15.92 -11.27
N TRP A 228 -2.92 14.71 -10.77
CA TRP A 228 -3.88 14.08 -9.90
C TRP A 228 -3.19 13.71 -8.59
N SER A 229 -3.37 14.56 -7.58
CA SER A 229 -2.89 14.34 -6.22
C SER A 229 -3.93 13.57 -5.40
N THR A 230 -3.48 12.70 -4.51
CA THR A 230 -4.34 11.73 -3.80
C THR A 230 -4.27 11.86 -2.30
N SER A 231 -3.09 11.86 -1.71
CA SER A 231 -2.85 11.99 -0.29
C SER A 231 -1.74 13.01 -0.05
N ALA A 232 -1.68 13.55 1.15
CA ALA A 232 -0.60 14.44 1.58
C ALA A 232 -0.30 14.26 3.06
N ALA A 233 0.87 14.71 3.49
CA ALA A 233 1.23 14.78 4.89
C ALA A 233 2.04 16.04 5.14
N PHE A 234 1.71 16.77 6.21
CA PHE A 234 2.61 17.74 6.80
C PHE A 234 3.69 17.02 7.61
N VAL A 235 4.94 17.41 7.46
CA VAL A 235 6.10 16.76 8.08
C VAL A 235 7.26 17.76 8.22
N ASP A 236 7.89 17.82 9.37
CA ASP A 236 9.17 18.51 9.53
C ASP A 236 10.28 17.52 9.16
N TYR A 237 10.67 17.51 7.85
CA TYR A 237 11.63 16.51 7.35
C TYR A 237 13.08 16.89 7.59
N ASP A 238 13.40 18.14 7.85
CA ASP A 238 14.77 18.62 8.08
C ASP A 238 15.03 19.11 9.50
N ASN A 239 14.07 18.91 10.41
CA ASN A 239 14.10 19.25 11.84
C ASN A 239 14.35 20.75 12.09
N ASP A 240 13.81 21.63 11.26
CA ASP A 240 13.91 23.08 11.43
C ASP A 240 12.76 23.68 12.27
N GLY A 241 11.79 22.86 12.68
CA GLY A 241 10.65 23.22 13.52
C GLY A 241 9.46 23.78 12.73
N ARG A 242 9.48 23.70 11.40
CA ARG A 242 8.37 24.07 10.52
C ARG A 242 7.82 22.83 9.81
N LEU A 243 6.52 22.81 9.59
CA LEU A 243 5.90 21.74 8.83
C LEU A 243 6.07 21.97 7.33
N ASP A 244 6.84 21.11 6.69
CA ASP A 244 6.93 20.93 5.26
C ASP A 244 5.74 20.13 4.74
N LEU A 245 5.62 19.95 3.41
CA LEU A 245 4.49 19.27 2.83
C LEU A 245 4.92 18.23 1.79
N PHE A 246 4.58 16.95 2.05
CA PHE A 246 4.70 15.88 1.06
C PHE A 246 3.35 15.59 0.41
N VAL A 247 3.32 15.44 -0.94
CA VAL A 247 2.09 15.21 -1.71
C VAL A 247 2.27 14.00 -2.63
N CYS A 248 1.41 13.01 -2.46
CA CYS A 248 1.29 11.86 -3.34
C CYS A 248 0.60 12.22 -4.65
N ASN A 249 1.17 11.78 -5.78
CA ASN A 249 0.56 11.87 -7.09
C ASN A 249 0.36 10.47 -7.67
N TYR A 250 -0.80 10.23 -8.29
CA TYR A 250 -1.19 8.89 -8.70
C TYR A 250 -0.68 8.54 -10.10
N VAL A 251 -1.35 9.01 -11.11
CA VAL A 251 -1.02 8.72 -12.50
C VAL A 251 -1.14 9.99 -13.34
N LYS A 252 -0.47 10.01 -14.47
CA LYS A 252 -0.68 11.04 -15.50
C LYS A 252 -2.05 10.82 -16.13
N TRP A 253 -3.00 11.66 -15.76
CA TRP A 253 -4.39 11.52 -16.14
C TRP A 253 -4.93 12.76 -16.83
N SER A 254 -5.74 12.55 -17.84
CA SER A 254 -6.72 13.51 -18.34
C SER A 254 -7.94 12.75 -18.82
N LYS A 255 -9.06 13.44 -18.98
CA LYS A 255 -10.29 12.84 -19.52
C LYS A 255 -10.07 12.18 -20.88
N GLU A 256 -9.27 12.80 -21.74
CA GLU A 256 -8.94 12.30 -23.08
C GLU A 256 -8.10 11.02 -23.01
N ILE A 257 -7.10 10.98 -22.13
CA ILE A 257 -6.26 9.80 -21.90
C ILE A 257 -7.13 8.63 -21.41
N ASP A 258 -8.01 8.88 -20.46
CA ASP A 258 -8.88 7.85 -19.87
C ASP A 258 -9.90 7.32 -20.90
N LEU A 259 -10.54 8.22 -21.63
CA LEU A 259 -11.47 7.82 -22.69
C LEU A 259 -10.78 7.05 -23.83
N ALA A 260 -9.54 7.38 -24.16
CA ALA A 260 -8.75 6.69 -25.17
C ALA A 260 -8.37 5.26 -24.79
N GLN A 261 -8.32 4.93 -23.48
CA GLN A 261 -8.11 3.55 -23.00
C GLN A 261 -9.26 2.62 -23.44
N ASP A 262 -10.48 3.14 -23.54
CA ASP A 262 -11.71 2.39 -23.87
C ASP A 262 -11.80 1.00 -23.19
N PHE A 263 -11.39 0.94 -21.92
CA PHE A 263 -11.31 -0.29 -21.15
C PHE A 263 -12.71 -0.89 -20.95
N LYS A 264 -12.83 -2.21 -21.16
CA LYS A 264 -14.10 -2.94 -21.08
C LYS A 264 -13.94 -4.22 -20.27
N LEU A 265 -14.95 -4.49 -19.46
CA LEU A 265 -15.11 -5.78 -18.79
C LEU A 265 -16.17 -6.61 -19.53
N VAL A 266 -15.87 -7.90 -19.73
CA VAL A 266 -16.78 -8.85 -20.37
C VAL A 266 -18.08 -8.93 -19.56
N GLY A 267 -19.22 -8.73 -20.20
CA GLY A 267 -20.54 -8.75 -19.56
C GLY A 267 -20.98 -7.44 -18.90
N VAL A 268 -20.09 -6.43 -18.83
CA VAL A 268 -20.41 -5.11 -18.26
C VAL A 268 -20.35 -4.01 -19.32
N GLY A 269 -19.41 -4.08 -20.25
CA GLY A 269 -19.10 -3.03 -21.21
C GLY A 269 -18.00 -2.12 -20.72
N ARG A 270 -18.11 -0.78 -20.92
CA ARG A 270 -17.10 0.18 -20.45
C ARG A 270 -16.97 0.11 -18.93
N ALA A 271 -15.74 0.06 -18.46
CA ALA A 271 -15.38 -0.04 -17.05
C ALA A 271 -14.20 0.89 -16.74
N TYR A 272 -13.86 1.04 -15.46
CA TYR A 272 -12.72 1.84 -15.03
C TYR A 272 -11.41 1.18 -15.46
N GLY A 273 -10.52 1.96 -16.10
CA GLY A 273 -9.23 1.46 -16.60
C GLY A 273 -8.29 1.07 -15.45
N PRO A 274 -7.48 0.01 -15.62
CA PRO A 274 -6.49 -0.36 -14.62
C PRO A 274 -5.35 0.67 -14.58
N PRO A 275 -4.77 0.96 -13.41
CA PRO A 275 -3.71 1.97 -13.26
C PRO A 275 -2.45 1.63 -14.08
N LEU A 276 -2.22 0.37 -14.41
CA LEU A 276 -1.11 -0.06 -15.28
C LEU A 276 -1.20 0.49 -16.71
N SER A 277 -2.38 0.92 -17.16
CA SER A 277 -2.58 1.54 -18.48
C SER A 277 -2.21 3.02 -18.53
N PHE A 278 -1.86 3.60 -17.39
CA PHE A 278 -1.47 5.01 -17.27
C PHE A 278 -0.01 5.13 -16.87
N GLU A 279 0.67 6.19 -17.36
CA GLU A 279 2.00 6.55 -16.88
C GLU A 279 1.93 6.96 -15.39
N GLY A 280 2.96 6.62 -14.63
CA GLY A 280 3.11 7.06 -13.24
C GLY A 280 3.35 8.57 -13.12
N ALA A 281 3.38 9.06 -11.88
CA ALA A 281 3.63 10.45 -11.58
C ALA A 281 4.69 10.59 -10.47
N HIS A 282 5.35 11.76 -10.39
CA HIS A 282 6.24 12.08 -9.27
C HIS A 282 5.44 12.68 -8.12
N CYS A 283 5.79 12.31 -6.89
CA CYS A 283 5.36 13.02 -5.70
C CYS A 283 5.98 14.41 -5.62
N TYR A 284 5.41 15.30 -4.81
CA TYR A 284 6.01 16.57 -4.45
C TYR A 284 6.51 16.54 -3.00
N LEU A 285 7.62 17.25 -2.78
CA LEU A 285 8.08 17.66 -1.46
C LEU A 285 8.30 19.17 -1.50
N TYR A 286 7.56 19.89 -0.71
CA TYR A 286 7.61 21.33 -0.59
C TYR A 286 8.25 21.72 0.75
N HIS A 287 9.39 22.41 0.68
CA HIS A 287 10.06 22.97 1.86
C HIS A 287 9.40 24.26 2.29
N ASN A 288 9.10 24.41 3.56
CA ASN A 288 8.47 25.58 4.16
C ASN A 288 9.50 26.68 4.42
N ASN A 289 9.39 27.81 3.72
CA ASN A 289 10.34 28.91 3.81
C ASN A 289 10.19 29.74 5.12
N GLY A 290 9.14 29.51 5.93
CA GLY A 290 8.85 30.23 7.17
C GLY A 290 8.25 31.62 6.99
N ASP A 291 7.82 31.97 5.78
CA ASP A 291 7.18 33.25 5.44
C ASP A 291 5.78 33.05 4.82
N GLY A 292 5.19 31.87 5.00
CA GLY A 292 3.90 31.48 4.41
C GLY A 292 4.03 30.94 2.98
N THR A 293 5.24 30.83 2.44
CA THR A 293 5.52 30.27 1.11
C THR A 293 6.30 28.96 1.21
N PHE A 294 6.24 28.17 0.14
CA PHE A 294 6.96 26.90 0.03
C PHE A 294 7.80 26.85 -1.24
N THR A 295 8.88 26.08 -1.20
CA THR A 295 9.75 25.80 -2.35
C THR A 295 9.64 24.32 -2.73
N ASP A 296 9.33 24.00 -3.99
CA ASP A 296 9.38 22.62 -4.51
C ASP A 296 10.83 22.13 -4.54
N VAL A 297 11.15 21.21 -3.66
CA VAL A 297 12.49 20.59 -3.53
C VAL A 297 12.52 19.13 -4.00
N SER A 298 11.44 18.62 -4.60
CA SER A 298 11.25 17.22 -4.96
C SER A 298 12.42 16.60 -5.72
N ALA A 299 12.93 17.31 -6.73
CA ALA A 299 14.04 16.82 -7.54
C ALA A 299 15.37 16.82 -6.78
N GLN A 300 15.65 17.89 -6.04
CA GLN A 300 16.89 18.01 -5.27
C GLN A 300 16.89 17.14 -4.02
N ALA A 301 15.72 16.86 -3.45
CA ALA A 301 15.58 15.96 -2.30
C ALA A 301 15.75 14.48 -2.67
N GLY A 302 15.65 14.11 -3.94
CA GLY A 302 15.84 12.73 -4.40
C GLY A 302 14.57 11.87 -4.38
N ILE A 303 13.36 12.47 -4.20
CA ILE A 303 12.11 11.69 -4.14
C ILE A 303 11.49 11.37 -5.51
N GLN A 304 12.11 11.78 -6.61
CA GLN A 304 11.61 11.54 -7.97
C GLN A 304 12.08 10.19 -8.54
N VAL A 305 11.36 9.11 -8.26
CA VAL A 305 11.69 7.77 -8.75
C VAL A 305 11.28 7.61 -10.21
N LYS A 306 12.24 7.20 -11.07
CA LYS A 306 12.06 7.00 -12.51
C LYS A 306 12.50 5.60 -12.92
N ASN A 307 11.85 5.08 -13.94
CA ASN A 307 12.37 3.90 -14.62
C ASN A 307 13.71 4.24 -15.29
N PRO A 308 14.83 3.56 -14.95
CA PRO A 308 16.15 3.95 -15.43
C PRO A 308 16.33 3.80 -16.96
N ALA A 309 15.54 2.93 -17.60
CA ALA A 309 15.64 2.70 -19.05
C ALA A 309 14.82 3.70 -19.87
N THR A 310 13.68 4.19 -19.34
CA THR A 310 12.73 5.04 -20.08
C THR A 310 12.66 6.47 -19.57
N GLY A 311 13.15 6.73 -18.35
CA GLY A 311 13.01 8.03 -17.68
C GLY A 311 11.59 8.36 -17.22
N VAL A 312 10.61 7.47 -17.41
CA VAL A 312 9.21 7.67 -17.04
C VAL A 312 9.07 7.52 -15.52
N PRO A 313 8.27 8.38 -14.84
CA PRO A 313 7.95 8.22 -13.42
C PRO A 313 7.35 6.85 -13.11
N VAL A 314 7.78 6.22 -12.01
CA VAL A 314 7.29 4.90 -11.60
C VAL A 314 6.09 5.01 -10.65
N GLY A 315 6.06 6.05 -9.81
CA GLY A 315 5.09 6.18 -8.71
C GLY A 315 3.65 6.18 -9.17
N LYS A 316 2.78 5.51 -8.40
CA LYS A 316 1.31 5.53 -8.47
C LYS A 316 0.78 5.64 -7.05
N SER A 317 1.09 6.76 -6.42
CA SER A 317 1.01 6.92 -4.97
C SER A 317 -0.42 7.24 -4.54
N LEU A 318 -0.95 6.47 -3.58
CA LEU A 318 -2.28 6.64 -3.03
C LEU A 318 -2.28 6.99 -1.54
N GLY A 319 -1.26 6.60 -0.79
CA GLY A 319 -1.14 6.90 0.64
C GLY A 319 0.31 7.13 1.04
N VAL A 320 0.51 7.91 2.10
CA VAL A 320 1.82 8.18 2.70
C VAL A 320 1.72 8.19 4.21
N ILE A 321 2.74 7.68 4.87
CA ILE A 321 2.94 7.83 6.32
C ILE A 321 4.36 8.35 6.59
N PRO A 322 4.51 9.51 7.23
CA PRO A 322 5.79 9.98 7.76
C PRO A 322 6.08 9.30 9.08
N ILE A 323 7.26 8.71 9.22
CA ILE A 323 7.67 8.00 10.43
C ILE A 323 9.19 7.80 10.47
N ASP A 324 9.81 7.92 11.63
CA ASP A 324 11.20 7.54 11.86
C ASP A 324 11.31 6.01 11.94
N LEU A 325 11.87 5.38 10.90
CA LEU A 325 11.90 3.91 10.74
C LEU A 325 13.04 3.25 11.51
N ASP A 326 14.14 3.96 11.72
CA ASP A 326 15.37 3.40 12.34
C ASP A 326 15.74 4.02 13.68
N GLY A 327 15.03 5.07 14.10
CA GLY A 327 15.21 5.72 15.38
C GLY A 327 16.35 6.73 15.42
N ASP A 328 16.73 7.29 14.25
CA ASP A 328 17.80 8.28 14.13
C ASP A 328 17.34 9.73 14.39
N GLY A 329 16.01 9.95 14.53
CA GLY A 329 15.37 11.23 14.78
C GLY A 329 15.05 12.02 13.51
N LEU A 330 15.28 11.46 12.32
CA LEU A 330 14.84 12.01 11.05
C LEU A 330 13.59 11.29 10.57
N ILE A 331 12.65 12.01 10.00
CA ILE A 331 11.40 11.40 9.53
C ILE A 331 11.58 10.86 8.10
N ASP A 332 11.37 9.56 7.95
CA ASP A 332 11.26 8.86 6.69
C ASP A 332 9.83 8.93 6.14
N LEU A 333 9.67 8.57 4.86
CA LEU A 333 8.36 8.54 4.21
C LEU A 333 8.11 7.16 3.59
N VAL A 334 7.04 6.49 4.02
CA VAL A 334 6.59 5.24 3.39
C VAL A 334 5.38 5.53 2.52
N VAL A 335 5.45 5.18 1.24
CA VAL A 335 4.42 5.50 0.25
C VAL A 335 3.82 4.22 -0.32
N ALA A 336 2.52 4.07 -0.16
CA ALA A 336 1.74 3.00 -0.78
C ALA A 336 1.47 3.32 -2.26
N ASN A 337 1.92 2.46 -3.15
CA ASN A 337 1.78 2.60 -4.59
C ASN A 337 0.88 1.51 -5.18
N ASP A 338 -0.09 1.92 -5.97
CA ASP A 338 -1.01 1.01 -6.64
C ASP A 338 -0.34 0.30 -7.84
N THR A 339 -0.27 -1.03 -7.78
CA THR A 339 0.24 -1.92 -8.84
C THR A 339 1.72 -1.76 -9.23
N VAL A 340 2.46 -0.94 -8.49
CA VAL A 340 3.91 -0.80 -8.60
C VAL A 340 4.55 -0.91 -7.21
N GLN A 341 5.88 -0.94 -7.13
CA GLN A 341 6.59 -1.05 -5.85
C GLN A 341 6.20 0.08 -4.88
N ASN A 342 6.00 -0.25 -3.61
CA ASN A 342 5.91 0.78 -2.57
C ASN A 342 7.26 1.47 -2.41
N PHE A 343 7.24 2.77 -2.08
CA PHE A 343 8.49 3.50 -1.81
C PHE A 343 8.74 3.62 -0.32
N VAL A 344 10.02 3.58 0.02
CA VAL A 344 10.54 3.99 1.32
C VAL A 344 11.62 5.03 1.05
N PHE A 345 11.29 6.28 1.28
CA PHE A 345 12.25 7.37 1.19
C PHE A 345 12.91 7.52 2.57
N HIS A 346 14.12 6.97 2.70
CA HIS A 346 14.95 7.10 3.90
C HIS A 346 15.61 8.46 3.92
N ASN A 347 15.43 9.16 5.01
CA ASN A 347 15.94 10.52 5.21
C ASN A 347 17.42 10.47 5.61
N LEU A 348 18.29 11.00 4.78
CA LEU A 348 19.75 11.04 5.02
C LEU A 348 20.22 12.30 5.75
N GLY A 349 19.27 13.15 6.15
CA GLY A 349 19.55 14.50 6.64
C GLY A 349 19.97 15.46 5.54
N GLY A 350 20.04 16.76 5.90
CA GLY A 350 20.43 17.80 4.95
C GLY A 350 19.51 17.93 3.73
N GLY A 351 18.23 17.59 3.89
CA GLY A 351 17.20 17.70 2.87
C GLY A 351 17.31 16.65 1.73
N LYS A 352 17.88 15.48 2.03
CA LYS A 352 18.11 14.40 1.06
C LYS A 352 17.45 13.11 1.50
N PHE A 353 16.86 12.42 0.53
CA PHE A 353 16.27 11.10 0.69
C PHE A 353 16.89 10.09 -0.29
N GLU A 354 16.91 8.83 0.12
CA GLU A 354 17.22 7.67 -0.72
C GLU A 354 16.02 6.73 -0.77
N GLU A 355 15.63 6.28 -1.96
CA GLU A 355 14.56 5.28 -2.10
C GLU A 355 15.15 3.88 -1.84
N ILE A 356 14.74 3.26 -0.72
CA ILE A 356 15.27 1.98 -0.24
C ILE A 356 14.20 0.89 -0.08
N GLY A 357 12.99 1.07 -0.61
CA GLY A 357 11.87 0.15 -0.41
C GLY A 357 12.16 -1.30 -0.73
N ALA A 358 12.94 -1.57 -1.79
CA ALA A 358 13.32 -2.94 -2.15
C ALA A 358 14.26 -3.59 -1.12
N THR A 359 15.17 -2.82 -0.53
CA THR A 359 16.13 -3.33 0.46
C THR A 359 15.51 -3.49 1.85
N THR A 360 14.49 -2.69 2.17
CA THR A 360 13.76 -2.80 3.45
C THR A 360 12.78 -3.97 3.48
N GLY A 361 12.37 -4.52 2.32
CA GLY A 361 11.35 -5.55 2.20
C GLY A 361 9.92 -5.02 2.12
N ILE A 362 9.70 -3.69 2.05
CA ILE A 362 8.36 -3.07 1.98
C ILE A 362 7.86 -2.90 0.53
N ALA A 363 8.78 -2.83 -0.45
CA ALA A 363 8.42 -2.56 -1.84
C ALA A 363 7.46 -3.59 -2.45
N PHE A 364 7.55 -4.85 -2.04
CA PHE A 364 6.85 -5.98 -2.65
C PHE A 364 6.27 -6.93 -1.61
N ASP A 365 5.37 -7.79 -2.06
CA ASP A 365 4.88 -8.90 -1.24
C ASP A 365 5.98 -9.99 -1.08
N PRO A 366 5.78 -10.99 -0.19
CA PRO A 366 6.76 -12.06 0.01
C PRO A 366 7.08 -12.91 -1.24
N SER A 367 6.27 -12.79 -2.30
CA SER A 367 6.49 -13.47 -3.59
C SER A 367 7.19 -12.55 -4.61
N GLY A 368 7.53 -11.32 -4.24
CA GLY A 368 8.17 -10.32 -5.10
C GLY A 368 7.22 -9.59 -6.04
N ASN A 369 5.90 -9.60 -5.78
CA ASN A 369 4.93 -8.90 -6.61
C ASN A 369 4.57 -7.55 -5.98
N ALA A 370 4.40 -6.52 -6.83
CA ALA A 370 3.71 -5.30 -6.46
C ALA A 370 2.21 -5.59 -6.26
N ARG A 371 1.59 -4.93 -5.29
CA ARG A 371 0.16 -5.04 -5.00
C ARG A 371 -0.58 -3.75 -5.34
N GLY A 372 -1.89 -3.82 -5.40
CA GLY A 372 -2.74 -2.63 -5.46
C GLY A 372 -2.83 -1.97 -4.09
N ALA A 373 -1.74 -1.34 -3.66
CA ALA A 373 -1.62 -0.71 -2.35
C ALA A 373 -2.30 0.67 -2.32
N MET A 374 -3.10 0.94 -1.28
CA MET A 374 -3.93 2.14 -1.17
C MET A 374 -3.75 2.84 0.18
N GLY A 375 -4.62 2.57 1.15
CA GLY A 375 -4.49 3.15 2.49
C GLY A 375 -3.32 2.56 3.26
N ILE A 376 -2.66 3.40 4.05
CA ILE A 376 -1.49 3.03 4.85
C ILE A 376 -1.58 3.67 6.22
N ASP A 377 -1.20 2.93 7.25
CA ASP A 377 -0.97 3.46 8.59
C ASP A 377 0.12 2.67 9.31
N ALA A 378 0.74 3.26 10.33
CA ALA A 378 1.83 2.66 11.06
C ALA A 378 1.69 2.84 12.57
N ALA A 379 2.06 1.81 13.33
CA ALA A 379 1.93 1.84 14.79
C ALA A 379 2.88 0.87 15.49
N TRP A 380 3.23 1.19 16.74
CA TRP A 380 3.86 0.25 17.67
C TRP A 380 2.79 -0.65 18.31
N PHE A 381 2.14 -1.48 17.48
CA PHE A 381 0.93 -2.24 17.82
C PHE A 381 1.12 -3.35 18.86
N ARG A 382 2.37 -3.67 19.20
CA ARG A 382 2.74 -4.71 20.19
C ARG A 382 3.09 -4.16 21.56
N ASN A 383 2.92 -2.86 21.80
CA ASN A 383 3.32 -2.17 23.02
C ASN A 383 4.82 -2.38 23.37
N ASP A 384 5.64 -2.59 22.39
CA ASP A 384 7.10 -2.67 22.45
C ASP A 384 7.69 -1.78 21.32
N ARG A 385 8.94 -1.95 20.98
CA ARG A 385 9.59 -1.21 19.89
C ARG A 385 9.33 -1.82 18.51
N THR A 386 8.38 -2.74 18.38
CA THR A 386 8.04 -3.37 17.12
C THR A 386 7.08 -2.46 16.35
N LEU A 387 7.56 -1.86 15.28
CA LEU A 387 6.75 -1.08 14.36
C LEU A 387 6.03 -2.00 13.37
N GLY A 388 4.74 -1.75 13.17
CA GLY A 388 3.94 -2.37 12.12
C GLY A 388 3.45 -1.33 11.13
N ILE A 389 3.60 -1.58 9.84
CA ILE A 389 3.06 -0.76 8.76
C ILE A 389 1.98 -1.59 8.06
N ALA A 390 0.73 -1.18 8.22
CA ALA A 390 -0.42 -1.83 7.60
C ALA A 390 -0.77 -1.16 6.28
N ILE A 391 -0.94 -1.95 5.22
CA ILE A 391 -1.36 -1.44 3.91
C ILE A 391 -2.61 -2.19 3.45
N GLY A 392 -3.66 -1.43 3.12
CA GLY A 392 -4.85 -1.92 2.47
C GLY A 392 -4.61 -2.17 0.98
N ASN A 393 -4.87 -3.40 0.51
CA ASN A 393 -4.63 -3.79 -0.88
C ASN A 393 -5.94 -4.03 -1.65
N PHE A 394 -5.86 -4.16 -2.96
CA PHE A 394 -6.98 -4.40 -3.85
C PHE A 394 -7.73 -5.70 -3.53
N ALA A 395 -8.93 -5.87 -4.08
CA ALA A 395 -9.73 -7.10 -3.94
C ALA A 395 -8.95 -8.34 -4.40
N ASN A 396 -9.13 -9.45 -3.69
CA ASN A 396 -8.39 -10.72 -3.85
C ASN A 396 -6.91 -10.67 -3.45
N GLU A 397 -6.42 -9.54 -2.94
CA GLU A 397 -5.11 -9.39 -2.32
C GLU A 397 -5.28 -9.23 -0.79
N MET A 398 -4.41 -9.87 -0.02
CA MET A 398 -4.41 -9.69 1.44
C MET A 398 -3.91 -8.27 1.76
N SER A 399 -4.41 -7.67 2.85
CA SER A 399 -3.71 -6.54 3.45
C SER A 399 -2.30 -6.98 3.82
N SER A 400 -1.32 -6.08 3.66
CA SER A 400 0.03 -6.31 4.13
C SER A 400 0.18 -5.77 5.56
N LEU A 401 1.05 -6.40 6.34
CA LEU A 401 1.51 -5.91 7.64
C LEU A 401 3.02 -6.11 7.70
N TYR A 402 3.75 -5.08 7.30
CA TYR A 402 5.19 -5.08 7.35
C TYR A 402 5.65 -4.77 8.78
N VAL A 403 6.31 -5.73 9.39
CA VAL A 403 6.74 -5.66 10.80
C VAL A 403 8.24 -5.50 10.86
N SER A 404 8.71 -4.51 11.64
CA SER A 404 10.12 -4.26 11.85
C SER A 404 10.82 -5.46 12.46
N GLN A 405 12.01 -5.77 11.93
CA GLN A 405 12.83 -6.88 12.36
C GLN A 405 13.95 -6.39 13.31
N ARG A 406 14.85 -7.29 13.73
CA ARG A 406 15.95 -6.93 14.63
C ARG A 406 16.97 -5.97 14.03
N SER A 407 17.13 -6.00 12.71
CA SER A 407 18.02 -5.10 12.00
C SER A 407 17.25 -3.84 11.63
N PRO A 408 17.83 -2.65 11.83
CA PRO A 408 17.21 -1.41 11.39
C PRO A 408 16.85 -1.44 9.89
N LEU A 409 15.78 -0.79 9.50
CA LEU A 409 15.30 -0.71 8.11
C LEU A 409 15.04 -2.07 7.44
N GLN A 410 14.78 -3.14 8.22
CA GLN A 410 14.38 -4.44 7.73
C GLN A 410 12.99 -4.79 8.21
N PHE A 411 12.10 -5.14 7.27
CA PHE A 411 10.70 -5.47 7.54
C PHE A 411 10.33 -6.80 6.89
N ALA A 412 9.36 -7.48 7.49
CA ALA A 412 8.78 -8.69 6.92
C ALA A 412 7.25 -8.57 6.91
N ASP A 413 6.60 -9.00 5.83
CA ASP A 413 5.13 -9.07 5.79
C ASP A 413 4.65 -10.23 6.67
N GLU A 414 4.15 -9.90 7.86
CA GLU A 414 3.63 -10.84 8.84
C GLU A 414 2.08 -10.96 8.78
N ALA A 415 1.42 -10.44 7.77
CA ALA A 415 -0.06 -10.42 7.71
C ALA A 415 -0.68 -11.82 7.85
N ILE A 416 -0.07 -12.86 7.28
CA ILE A 416 -0.55 -14.24 7.42
C ILE A 416 -0.29 -14.76 8.84
N ALA A 417 0.91 -14.54 9.36
CA ALA A 417 1.32 -15.07 10.67
C ALA A 417 0.54 -14.41 11.82
N THR A 418 0.23 -13.12 11.68
CA THR A 418 -0.54 -12.37 12.67
C THR A 418 -2.04 -12.60 12.58
N GLY A 419 -2.55 -13.19 11.49
CA GLY A 419 -3.98 -13.47 11.29
C GLY A 419 -4.76 -12.37 10.56
N LEU A 420 -4.11 -11.26 10.20
CA LEU A 420 -4.71 -10.14 9.46
C LEU A 420 -5.00 -10.50 8.00
N GLY A 421 -4.05 -11.18 7.33
CA GLY A 421 -4.08 -11.38 5.89
C GLY A 421 -5.28 -12.18 5.38
N PRO A 422 -5.51 -13.45 5.82
CA PRO A 422 -6.54 -14.30 5.24
C PRO A 422 -7.96 -13.70 5.27
N PRO A 423 -8.47 -13.12 6.39
CA PRO A 423 -9.81 -12.53 6.42
C PRO A 423 -9.94 -11.25 5.60
N SER A 424 -8.83 -10.53 5.34
CA SER A 424 -8.82 -9.27 4.56
C SER A 424 -8.84 -9.51 3.05
N ARG A 425 -8.51 -10.72 2.57
CA ARG A 425 -8.22 -10.98 1.17
C ARG A 425 -9.36 -10.66 0.19
N GLN A 426 -10.59 -10.93 0.60
CA GLN A 426 -11.74 -10.77 -0.29
C GLN A 426 -12.04 -9.31 -0.62
N TRP A 427 -11.74 -8.39 0.30
CA TRP A 427 -12.20 -7.02 0.25
C TRP A 427 -11.22 -6.08 -0.45
N LEU A 428 -11.73 -5.00 -1.03
CA LEU A 428 -10.96 -3.90 -1.56
C LEU A 428 -10.89 -2.80 -0.50
N LYS A 429 -9.69 -2.45 -0.04
CA LYS A 429 -9.46 -1.62 1.15
C LYS A 429 -8.80 -0.30 0.76
N PHE A 430 -9.45 0.84 1.10
CA PHE A 430 -8.86 2.17 0.96
C PHE A 430 -8.42 2.74 2.32
N GLY A 431 -9.35 3.15 3.16
CA GLY A 431 -8.99 3.65 4.48
C GLY A 431 -8.42 2.54 5.36
N THR A 432 -7.33 2.84 6.05
CA THR A 432 -6.65 1.92 6.98
C THR A 432 -6.17 2.75 8.16
N VAL A 433 -6.52 2.37 9.40
CA VAL A 433 -6.12 3.11 10.61
C VAL A 433 -5.97 2.17 11.79
N PHE A 434 -4.89 2.38 12.55
CA PHE A 434 -4.70 1.76 13.86
C PHE A 434 -5.35 2.61 14.96
N PHE A 435 -6.10 1.99 15.86
CA PHE A 435 -6.67 2.63 17.04
C PHE A 435 -7.05 1.58 18.08
N ASP A 436 -7.16 1.98 19.34
CA ASP A 436 -7.59 1.12 20.44
C ASP A 436 -9.10 1.28 20.62
N TYR A 437 -9.91 0.36 20.02
CA TYR A 437 -11.36 0.52 20.02
C TYR A 437 -12.06 0.04 21.30
N ASP A 438 -11.37 -0.78 22.11
CA ASP A 438 -11.91 -1.35 23.35
C ASP A 438 -11.16 -0.90 24.60
N LEU A 439 -10.21 0.04 24.46
CA LEU A 439 -9.38 0.62 25.50
C LEU A 439 -8.55 -0.42 26.29
N ASP A 440 -8.16 -1.53 25.62
CA ASP A 440 -7.34 -2.56 26.26
C ASP A 440 -5.84 -2.23 26.25
N GLY A 441 -5.46 -1.09 25.63
CA GLY A 441 -4.09 -0.58 25.53
C GLY A 441 -3.32 -1.18 24.36
N ARG A 442 -3.94 -1.96 23.47
CA ARG A 442 -3.37 -2.46 22.22
C ARG A 442 -4.06 -1.82 21.02
N LEU A 443 -3.26 -1.50 20.01
CA LEU A 443 -3.82 -0.90 18.80
C LEU A 443 -4.40 -1.98 17.88
N ASP A 444 -5.67 -1.82 17.59
CA ASP A 444 -6.47 -2.61 16.67
C ASP A 444 -6.38 -2.02 15.27
N LEU A 445 -6.93 -2.71 14.26
CA LEU A 445 -6.89 -2.21 12.88
C LEU A 445 -8.29 -2.15 12.27
N LEU A 446 -8.63 -0.98 11.73
CA LEU A 446 -9.84 -0.74 10.95
C LEU A 446 -9.50 -0.60 9.47
N THR A 447 -10.35 -1.16 8.58
CA THR A 447 -10.30 -0.89 7.15
C THR A 447 -11.65 -0.47 6.59
N ALA A 448 -11.67 0.62 5.80
CA ALA A 448 -12.83 1.05 5.02
C ALA A 448 -12.80 0.38 3.64
N ASN A 449 -13.83 -0.43 3.34
CA ASN A 449 -13.86 -1.30 2.18
C ASN A 449 -14.94 -0.88 1.17
N GLY A 450 -14.66 -1.08 -0.13
CA GLY A 450 -15.62 -0.82 -1.20
C GLY A 450 -15.00 -1.00 -2.58
N HIS A 451 -15.66 -1.75 -3.46
CA HIS A 451 -15.13 -2.02 -4.81
C HIS A 451 -15.20 -0.76 -5.70
N LEU A 452 -14.45 -0.77 -6.80
CA LEU A 452 -14.44 0.32 -7.79
C LEU A 452 -15.62 0.19 -8.77
N GLU A 453 -15.91 -1.04 -9.23
CA GLU A 453 -16.88 -1.31 -10.28
C GLU A 453 -18.25 -1.70 -9.68
N GLU A 454 -19.30 -0.97 -10.04
CA GLU A 454 -20.67 -1.17 -9.55
C GLU A 454 -21.22 -2.54 -9.92
N GLU A 455 -20.88 -3.04 -11.10
CA GLU A 455 -21.38 -4.30 -11.65
C GLU A 455 -20.39 -5.46 -11.48
N ILE A 456 -19.43 -5.34 -10.56
CA ILE A 456 -18.38 -6.35 -10.35
C ILE A 456 -18.93 -7.76 -10.12
N SER A 457 -20.08 -7.89 -9.48
CA SER A 457 -20.71 -9.19 -9.23
C SER A 457 -21.10 -9.95 -10.50
N LYS A 458 -21.27 -9.26 -11.64
CA LYS A 458 -21.48 -9.89 -12.95
C LYS A 458 -20.20 -10.54 -13.51
N VAL A 459 -19.03 -10.03 -13.09
CA VAL A 459 -17.70 -10.50 -13.55
C VAL A 459 -17.11 -11.49 -12.53
N GLN A 460 -17.26 -11.18 -11.26
CA GLN A 460 -16.75 -11.96 -10.13
C GLN A 460 -17.86 -12.10 -9.08
N ALA A 461 -18.55 -13.22 -9.07
CA ALA A 461 -19.71 -13.47 -8.21
C ALA A 461 -19.40 -13.37 -6.70
N SER A 462 -18.14 -13.55 -6.32
CA SER A 462 -17.67 -13.40 -4.93
C SER A 462 -17.47 -11.95 -4.51
N GLN A 463 -17.46 -10.98 -5.45
CA GLN A 463 -17.23 -9.57 -5.19
C GLN A 463 -18.55 -8.79 -5.18
N GLN A 464 -18.60 -7.77 -4.34
CA GLN A 464 -19.72 -6.84 -4.24
C GLN A 464 -19.20 -5.41 -4.33
N TYR A 465 -19.96 -4.51 -4.94
CA TYR A 465 -19.63 -3.08 -5.02
C TYR A 465 -19.57 -2.44 -3.63
N ARG A 466 -20.65 -2.62 -2.84
CA ARG A 466 -20.69 -2.22 -1.45
C ARG A 466 -20.12 -3.32 -0.58
N GLN A 467 -19.13 -2.99 0.24
CA GLN A 467 -18.43 -3.95 1.09
C GLN A 467 -18.51 -3.52 2.55
N PRO A 468 -18.61 -4.45 3.51
CA PRO A 468 -18.57 -4.09 4.93
C PRO A 468 -17.16 -3.59 5.29
N PRO A 469 -17.02 -2.60 6.19
CA PRO A 469 -15.74 -2.31 6.81
C PRO A 469 -15.28 -3.52 7.62
N GLN A 470 -13.98 -3.62 7.90
CA GLN A 470 -13.44 -4.66 8.77
C GLN A 470 -12.75 -4.04 9.97
N LEU A 471 -12.97 -4.65 11.12
CA LEU A 471 -12.26 -4.37 12.36
C LEU A 471 -11.51 -5.64 12.77
N PHE A 472 -10.26 -5.50 13.16
CA PHE A 472 -9.38 -6.57 13.61
C PHE A 472 -8.91 -6.27 15.03
N TRP A 473 -9.35 -7.07 15.98
CA TRP A 473 -8.94 -6.97 17.36
C TRP A 473 -7.55 -7.54 17.58
N ASN A 474 -6.67 -6.76 18.19
CA ASN A 474 -5.32 -7.16 18.58
C ASN A 474 -5.36 -7.86 19.94
N CYS A 475 -5.45 -9.17 19.92
CA CYS A 475 -5.48 -9.99 21.14
C CYS A 475 -4.09 -10.33 21.71
N GLY A 476 -3.03 -9.74 21.16
CA GLY A 476 -1.66 -9.96 21.58
C GLY A 476 -1.08 -11.32 21.20
N ARG A 477 0.19 -11.54 21.57
CA ARG A 477 0.98 -12.72 21.18
C ARG A 477 0.64 -14.01 21.95
N ASP A 478 -0.15 -13.93 23.00
CA ASP A 478 -0.54 -15.10 23.79
C ASP A 478 -1.59 -15.99 23.08
N SER A 479 -2.26 -15.44 22.07
CA SER A 479 -3.19 -16.17 21.21
C SER A 479 -2.46 -16.93 20.08
N ARG A 480 -3.24 -17.67 19.28
CA ARG A 480 -2.72 -18.36 18.09
C ARG A 480 -2.30 -17.37 17.00
N THR A 481 -3.06 -16.31 16.85
CA THR A 481 -2.81 -15.17 15.96
C THR A 481 -2.99 -13.89 16.76
N GLU A 482 -2.28 -12.83 16.41
CA GLU A 482 -2.37 -11.54 17.11
C GLU A 482 -3.64 -10.77 16.75
N PHE A 483 -4.09 -10.85 15.50
CA PHE A 483 -5.30 -10.20 15.05
C PHE A 483 -6.43 -11.22 14.82
N LEU A 484 -7.61 -10.88 15.31
CA LEU A 484 -8.85 -11.60 15.07
C LEU A 484 -9.85 -10.66 14.41
N ALA A 485 -10.39 -11.06 13.25
CA ALA A 485 -11.48 -10.30 12.63
C ALA A 485 -12.68 -10.24 13.58
N VAL A 486 -13.17 -9.04 13.86
CA VAL A 486 -14.34 -8.82 14.72
C VAL A 486 -15.60 -9.14 13.94
N PRO A 487 -16.41 -10.11 14.37
CA PRO A 487 -17.61 -10.47 13.65
C PRO A 487 -18.72 -9.43 13.88
N PRO A 488 -19.68 -9.28 12.93
CA PRO A 488 -20.74 -8.27 12.97
C PRO A 488 -21.54 -8.22 14.27
N GLU A 489 -21.80 -9.36 14.87
CA GLU A 489 -22.53 -9.47 16.15
C GLU A 489 -21.77 -8.86 17.34
N LYS A 490 -20.48 -8.61 17.19
CA LYS A 490 -19.62 -8.02 18.22
C LYS A 490 -19.45 -6.52 18.09
N CYS A 491 -19.52 -5.97 16.87
CA CYS A 491 -19.35 -4.53 16.62
C CYS A 491 -20.65 -3.79 16.27
N GLY A 492 -21.77 -4.51 16.16
CA GLY A 492 -23.08 -3.95 15.84
C GLY A 492 -23.39 -3.91 14.35
N THR A 493 -24.70 -3.95 14.05
CA THR A 493 -25.20 -3.97 12.65
C THR A 493 -24.90 -2.69 11.90
N ASP A 494 -24.83 -1.55 12.59
CA ASP A 494 -24.54 -0.25 11.99
C ASP A 494 -23.11 -0.18 11.46
N PHE A 495 -22.15 -0.71 12.21
CA PHE A 495 -20.77 -0.86 11.75
C PHE A 495 -20.70 -1.78 10.52
N ALA A 496 -21.29 -2.95 10.61
CA ALA A 496 -21.16 -4.00 9.60
C ALA A 496 -21.92 -3.72 8.28
N ARG A 497 -22.76 -2.68 8.22
CA ARG A 497 -23.54 -2.35 7.02
C ARG A 497 -22.62 -1.98 5.85
N PRO A 498 -22.75 -2.63 4.67
CA PRO A 498 -21.89 -2.36 3.52
C PRO A 498 -21.98 -0.92 3.00
N LEU A 499 -20.84 -0.39 2.55
CA LEU A 499 -20.68 0.92 1.91
C LEU A 499 -19.66 0.83 0.77
N VAL A 500 -19.47 1.92 0.01
CA VAL A 500 -18.37 2.05 -0.94
C VAL A 500 -17.26 2.85 -0.25
N GLY A 501 -16.64 2.22 0.74
CA GLY A 501 -15.72 2.88 1.68
C GLY A 501 -14.47 3.43 1.01
N ARG A 502 -14.03 4.62 1.46
CA ARG A 502 -12.78 5.25 1.02
C ARG A 502 -11.98 5.77 2.20
N GLY A 503 -12.33 6.89 2.76
CA GLY A 503 -11.67 7.44 3.94
C GLY A 503 -12.18 6.81 5.24
N CYS A 504 -11.33 6.82 6.26
CA CYS A 504 -11.69 6.62 7.66
C CYS A 504 -10.84 7.55 8.54
N ALA A 505 -11.43 7.99 9.63
CA ALA A 505 -10.72 8.72 10.69
C ALA A 505 -11.35 8.39 12.04
N VAL A 506 -10.58 8.59 13.09
CA VAL A 506 -10.99 8.30 14.47
C VAL A 506 -10.75 9.51 15.37
N ALA A 507 -11.68 9.76 16.29
CA ALA A 507 -11.56 10.78 17.32
C ALA A 507 -12.57 10.52 18.43
N ASP A 508 -12.29 11.01 19.63
CA ASP A 508 -13.26 11.10 20.71
C ASP A 508 -14.11 12.37 20.50
N ILE A 509 -15.33 12.20 19.96
CA ILE A 509 -16.20 13.33 19.57
C ILE A 509 -17.13 13.82 20.66
N ASP A 510 -17.38 13.04 21.71
CA ASP A 510 -18.29 13.40 22.81
C ASP A 510 -17.58 13.52 24.18
N GLY A 511 -16.27 13.26 24.21
CA GLY A 511 -15.41 13.50 25.37
C GLY A 511 -15.49 12.38 26.42
N ASP A 512 -15.98 11.19 26.06
CA ASP A 512 -16.08 10.05 26.97
C ASP A 512 -14.83 9.16 26.97
N GLY A 513 -13.86 9.44 26.05
CA GLY A 513 -12.56 8.80 25.93
C GLY A 513 -12.51 7.62 25.00
N ASP A 514 -13.65 7.16 24.52
CA ASP A 514 -13.74 6.15 23.49
C ASP A 514 -13.47 6.77 22.11
N LEU A 515 -12.77 6.07 21.24
CA LEU A 515 -12.54 6.59 19.89
C LEU A 515 -13.69 6.21 18.97
N ASP A 516 -14.37 7.24 18.48
CA ASP A 516 -15.43 7.16 17.49
C ASP A 516 -14.85 7.10 16.08
N VAL A 517 -15.63 6.64 15.12
CA VAL A 517 -15.18 6.38 13.75
C VAL A 517 -16.04 7.14 12.75
N VAL A 518 -15.42 7.83 11.80
CA VAL A 518 -16.08 8.21 10.56
C VAL A 518 -15.61 7.32 9.42
N LEU A 519 -16.55 6.84 8.62
CA LEU A 519 -16.30 6.15 7.35
C LEU A 519 -16.93 6.97 6.24
N THR A 520 -16.17 7.30 5.20
CA THR A 520 -16.69 7.98 4.02
C THR A 520 -17.04 7.00 2.91
N SER A 521 -17.89 7.40 2.00
CA SER A 521 -18.36 6.58 0.89
C SER A 521 -18.33 7.37 -0.41
N VAL A 522 -17.79 6.78 -1.47
CA VAL A 522 -17.95 7.35 -2.83
C VAL A 522 -19.42 7.40 -3.21
N ALA A 523 -19.84 8.52 -3.80
CA ALA A 523 -21.22 8.76 -4.25
C ALA A 523 -22.28 8.44 -3.20
N GLY A 524 -21.99 8.71 -1.92
CA GLY A 524 -22.87 8.39 -0.82
C GLY A 524 -22.61 9.23 0.44
N PRO A 525 -23.49 9.09 1.46
CA PRO A 525 -23.27 9.76 2.74
C PRO A 525 -22.13 9.12 3.52
N PRO A 526 -21.44 9.87 4.37
CA PRO A 526 -20.55 9.31 5.37
C PRO A 526 -21.35 8.53 6.42
N ARG A 527 -20.65 7.82 7.26
CA ARG A 527 -21.19 7.17 8.44
C ARG A 527 -20.36 7.58 9.65
N LEU A 528 -20.96 8.35 10.56
CA LEU A 528 -20.38 8.68 11.85
C LEU A 528 -20.87 7.65 12.87
N LEU A 529 -19.94 6.87 13.38
CA LEU A 529 -20.17 5.73 14.27
C LEU A 529 -19.66 6.09 15.66
N ARG A 530 -20.56 6.29 16.60
CA ARG A 530 -20.19 6.46 17.99
C ARG A 530 -19.84 5.09 18.59
N ASN A 531 -18.75 5.04 19.31
CA ASN A 531 -18.29 3.87 20.05
C ASN A 531 -19.02 3.81 21.40
N ASP A 532 -19.91 2.84 21.59
CA ASP A 532 -20.68 2.64 22.83
C ASP A 532 -20.05 1.51 23.68
N GLN A 533 -18.72 1.45 23.79
CA GLN A 533 -18.03 0.39 24.53
C GLN A 533 -18.40 0.42 26.04
N ARG A 534 -18.34 -0.75 26.68
CA ARG A 534 -18.58 -0.92 28.12
C ARG A 534 -17.66 -1.99 28.70
N THR A 535 -16.40 -1.96 28.29
CA THR A 535 -15.40 -2.95 28.72
C THR A 535 -14.92 -2.73 30.14
N GLY A 536 -15.12 -1.52 30.68
CA GLY A 536 -14.67 -1.13 32.02
C GLY A 536 -13.18 -0.75 32.08
N HIS A 537 -12.54 -0.58 30.93
CA HIS A 537 -11.20 -0.02 30.82
C HIS A 537 -11.21 1.49 31.03
N HIS A 538 -10.05 2.09 31.26
CA HIS A 538 -9.88 3.51 31.57
C HIS A 538 -8.94 4.17 30.55
N TRP A 539 -9.14 5.45 30.34
CA TRP A 539 -8.33 6.27 29.43
C TRP A 539 -7.72 7.48 30.14
N LEU A 540 -6.73 8.09 29.52
CA LEU A 540 -6.09 9.32 29.97
C LEU A 540 -5.77 10.20 28.76
N ARG A 541 -6.23 11.44 28.77
CA ARG A 541 -5.85 12.45 27.78
C ARG A 541 -4.83 13.41 28.40
N LEU A 542 -3.71 13.58 27.71
CA LEU A 542 -2.70 14.59 28.05
C LEU A 542 -2.74 15.67 26.98
N LYS A 543 -2.83 16.94 27.39
CA LYS A 543 -2.62 18.09 26.49
C LYS A 543 -1.27 18.69 26.87
N LEU A 544 -0.34 18.67 25.91
CA LEU A 544 0.99 19.26 26.03
C LEU A 544 0.96 20.73 25.64
#